data_5faa3669c0e5c04ab5a169d7ed24d405
#
_entry.id   5faa3669c0e5c04ab5a169d7ed24d405
#
_cell.length_a   1.000
_cell.length_b   1.000
_cell.length_c   1.000
_cell.angle_alpha   90.00
_cell.angle_beta   90.00
_cell.angle_gamma   90.00
#
_symmetry.space_group_name_H-M   'P 1'
#
loop_
_entity.id
_entity.type
_entity.pdbx_description
1 polymer ?
#
loop_
_entity_poly.entity_id
_entity_poly.type
_entity_poly.pdbx_seq_one_letter_code
_entity_poly.pdbx_strand_id
1 'polypeptide(L)'
;MTPAFDKVRQLLRGLPGVGHRSAERLALHLLVERPARLAPIVEALREAAAAVGRCSRCGNLAEGPSCAICADPRRDPSLLCVVENVPDLLALERTSAFRGTYHVLHGRLSPINGVGPGELNLASLGARLVTEPVTEVVLALGNDIEGEATCHYIRESFLATRLGTKVTRIGFGLPSGSGLTFADAETLRSSMEGRRDVGA
;
A
#
# COMPACT_ATOMS: atom_id res chain seq x y z
N MET A 1 -23.84 15.56 -27.95
CA MET A 1 -24.37 15.33 -26.60
C MET A 1 -24.45 16.68 -25.88
N THR A 2 -25.11 16.78 -24.74
CA THR A 2 -25.21 18.07 -24.04
C THR A 2 -23.89 18.44 -23.35
N PRO A 3 -23.51 19.74 -23.25
CA PRO A 3 -22.27 20.15 -22.61
C PRO A 3 -22.12 19.63 -21.16
N ALA A 4 -23.23 19.54 -20.41
CA ALA A 4 -23.24 19.02 -19.04
C ALA A 4 -22.90 17.51 -18.99
N PHE A 5 -23.45 16.72 -19.91
CA PHE A 5 -23.15 15.31 -20.03
C PHE A 5 -21.67 15.09 -20.40
N ASP A 6 -21.16 15.87 -21.35
CA ASP A 6 -19.76 15.75 -21.80
C ASP A 6 -18.78 16.08 -20.69
N LYS A 7 -19.09 17.06 -19.83
CA LYS A 7 -18.30 17.39 -18.64
C LYS A 7 -18.23 16.23 -17.64
N VAL A 8 -19.36 15.59 -17.32
CA VAL A 8 -19.40 14.44 -16.41
C VAL A 8 -18.61 13.28 -16.99
N ARG A 9 -18.80 12.96 -18.28
CA ARG A 9 -18.06 11.91 -18.97
C ARG A 9 -16.53 12.17 -18.92
N GLN A 10 -16.11 13.41 -19.11
CA GLN A 10 -14.69 13.77 -19.05
C GLN A 10 -14.11 13.59 -17.63
N LEU A 11 -14.82 14.00 -16.59
CA LEU A 11 -14.40 13.80 -15.21
C LEU A 11 -14.28 12.32 -14.85
N LEU A 12 -15.28 11.51 -15.22
CA LEU A 12 -15.27 10.06 -15.00
C LEU A 12 -14.11 9.38 -15.73
N ARG A 13 -13.75 9.85 -16.94
CA ARG A 13 -12.60 9.32 -17.69
C ARG A 13 -11.26 9.58 -17.02
N GLY A 14 -11.17 10.58 -16.15
CA GLY A 14 -9.97 10.86 -15.35
C GLY A 14 -9.75 9.86 -14.21
N LEU A 15 -10.72 9.00 -13.92
CA LEU A 15 -10.55 7.99 -12.87
C LEU A 15 -9.71 6.80 -13.37
N PRO A 16 -8.83 6.24 -12.50
CA PRO A 16 -8.05 5.07 -12.85
C PRO A 16 -8.92 3.89 -13.31
N GLY A 17 -8.53 3.25 -14.41
CA GLY A 17 -9.27 2.11 -14.98
C GLY A 17 -10.56 2.47 -15.73
N VAL A 18 -10.95 3.74 -15.81
CA VAL A 18 -12.15 4.18 -16.52
C VAL A 18 -11.79 4.68 -17.92
N GLY A 19 -11.96 3.82 -18.93
CA GLY A 19 -11.83 4.17 -20.34
C GLY A 19 -13.04 4.95 -20.87
N HIS A 20 -12.92 5.40 -22.13
CA HIS A 20 -13.94 6.24 -22.79
C HIS A 20 -15.35 5.60 -22.76
N ARG A 21 -15.46 4.31 -23.12
CA ARG A 21 -16.75 3.58 -23.15
C ARG A 21 -17.35 3.40 -21.75
N SER A 22 -16.50 3.12 -20.76
CA SER A 22 -16.94 2.98 -19.37
C SER A 22 -17.43 4.30 -18.80
N ALA A 23 -16.72 5.40 -19.05
CA ALA A 23 -17.12 6.74 -18.64
C ALA A 23 -18.48 7.15 -19.21
N GLU A 24 -18.69 6.89 -20.50
CA GLU A 24 -19.98 7.17 -21.17
C GLU A 24 -21.13 6.35 -20.57
N ARG A 25 -20.92 5.03 -20.41
CA ARG A 25 -21.92 4.15 -19.78
C ARG A 25 -22.25 4.55 -18.36
N LEU A 26 -21.25 4.91 -17.54
CA LEU A 26 -21.47 5.40 -16.18
C LEU A 26 -22.23 6.71 -16.16
N ALA A 27 -21.90 7.66 -17.04
CA ALA A 27 -22.61 8.93 -17.15
C ALA A 27 -24.08 8.73 -17.54
N LEU A 28 -24.37 7.89 -18.55
CA LEU A 28 -25.74 7.52 -18.95
C LEU A 28 -26.48 6.86 -17.78
N HIS A 29 -25.86 5.90 -17.11
CA HIS A 29 -26.47 5.20 -15.99
C HIS A 29 -26.88 6.15 -14.87
N LEU A 30 -26.00 7.05 -14.46
CA LEU A 30 -26.25 7.95 -13.34
C LEU A 30 -27.19 9.12 -13.68
N LEU A 31 -27.13 9.63 -14.92
CA LEU A 31 -27.90 10.83 -15.29
C LEU A 31 -29.24 10.54 -15.94
N VAL A 32 -29.38 9.38 -16.61
CA VAL A 32 -30.55 9.06 -17.43
C VAL A 32 -31.29 7.82 -16.94
N GLU A 33 -30.57 6.69 -16.78
CA GLU A 33 -31.21 5.41 -16.45
C GLU A 33 -31.61 5.30 -14.99
N ARG A 34 -30.76 5.74 -14.08
CA ARG A 34 -30.95 5.63 -12.61
C ARG A 34 -30.59 6.92 -11.87
N PRO A 35 -31.24 8.06 -12.19
CA PRO A 35 -30.91 9.36 -11.61
C PRO A 35 -31.06 9.41 -10.09
N ALA A 36 -31.92 8.58 -9.50
CA ALA A 36 -32.10 8.48 -8.05
C ALA A 36 -30.82 7.97 -7.33
N ARG A 37 -29.88 7.30 -8.03
CA ARG A 37 -28.60 6.85 -7.46
C ARG A 37 -27.56 7.96 -7.37
N LEU A 38 -27.73 9.06 -8.10
CA LEU A 38 -26.71 10.11 -8.16
C LEU A 38 -26.54 10.83 -6.83
N ALA A 39 -27.64 11.28 -6.23
CA ALA A 39 -27.60 12.07 -4.99
C ALA A 39 -26.93 11.30 -3.82
N PRO A 40 -27.28 10.04 -3.54
CA PRO A 40 -26.60 9.25 -2.49
C PRO A 40 -25.09 9.07 -2.74
N ILE A 41 -24.66 8.85 -4.01
CA ILE A 41 -23.25 8.70 -4.34
C ILE A 41 -22.49 10.01 -4.11
N VAL A 42 -23.06 11.14 -4.56
CA VAL A 42 -22.43 12.45 -4.38
C VAL A 42 -22.30 12.81 -2.91
N GLU A 43 -23.32 12.53 -2.10
CA GLU A 43 -23.27 12.80 -0.67
C GLU A 43 -22.27 11.91 0.04
N ALA A 44 -22.28 10.60 -0.21
CA ALA A 44 -21.31 9.68 0.36
C ALA A 44 -19.86 10.05 0.01
N LEU A 45 -19.60 10.49 -1.24
CA LEU A 45 -18.27 10.95 -1.65
C LEU A 45 -17.86 12.25 -0.92
N ARG A 46 -18.82 13.17 -0.71
CA ARG A 46 -18.57 14.42 0.01
C ARG A 46 -18.25 14.17 1.48
N GLU A 47 -19.07 13.33 2.14
CA GLU A 47 -18.86 12.92 3.54
C GLU A 47 -17.51 12.21 3.71
N ALA A 48 -17.22 11.24 2.85
CA ALA A 48 -15.94 10.53 2.87
C ALA A 48 -14.73 11.46 2.64
N ALA A 49 -14.84 12.42 1.71
CA ALA A 49 -13.77 13.38 1.44
C ALA A 49 -13.50 14.31 2.63
N ALA A 50 -14.49 14.57 3.47
CA ALA A 50 -14.33 15.35 4.70
C ALA A 50 -13.80 14.53 5.88
N ALA A 51 -14.14 13.24 5.95
CA ALA A 51 -13.85 12.38 7.10
C ALA A 51 -12.59 11.55 6.93
N VAL A 52 -12.29 11.06 5.72
CA VAL A 52 -11.20 10.14 5.46
C VAL A 52 -9.88 10.89 5.26
N GLY A 53 -8.93 10.62 6.12
CA GLY A 53 -7.58 11.15 6.05
C GLY A 53 -6.52 10.05 6.21
N ARG A 54 -5.31 10.48 6.54
CA ARG A 54 -4.21 9.57 6.85
C ARG A 54 -4.03 9.43 8.36
N CYS A 55 -3.90 8.20 8.83
CA CYS A 55 -3.50 7.91 10.20
C CYS A 55 -2.18 8.62 10.53
N SER A 56 -2.14 9.43 11.58
CA SER A 56 -0.95 10.18 11.97
C SER A 56 0.23 9.29 12.39
N ARG A 57 -0.06 8.05 12.83
CA ARG A 57 0.95 7.09 13.26
C ARG A 57 1.54 6.28 12.10
N CYS A 58 0.70 5.77 11.20
CA CYS A 58 1.14 4.77 10.21
C CYS A 58 0.91 5.16 8.75
N GLY A 59 0.19 6.24 8.47
CA GLY A 59 -0.13 6.65 7.10
C GLY A 59 -1.27 5.87 6.42
N ASN A 60 -1.91 4.89 7.09
CA ASN A 60 -3.08 4.19 6.56
C ASN A 60 -4.30 5.12 6.50
N LEU A 61 -5.37 4.69 5.82
CA LEU A 61 -6.65 5.40 5.86
C LEU A 61 -7.23 5.42 7.29
N ALA A 62 -7.75 6.58 7.70
CA ALA A 62 -8.38 6.76 9.00
C ALA A 62 -9.49 7.82 8.94
N GLU A 63 -10.54 7.62 9.70
CA GLU A 63 -11.53 8.65 10.04
C GLU A 63 -11.18 9.21 11.42
N GLY A 64 -10.17 10.09 11.45
CA GLY A 64 -9.62 10.65 12.69
C GLY A 64 -8.11 10.45 12.80
N PRO A 65 -7.50 10.68 13.99
CA PRO A 65 -6.05 10.68 14.13
C PRO A 65 -5.42 9.29 14.03
N SER A 66 -6.17 8.21 14.33
CA SER A 66 -5.66 6.83 14.35
C SER A 66 -6.57 5.89 13.58
N CYS A 67 -5.99 5.01 12.76
CA CYS A 67 -6.73 3.97 12.05
C CYS A 67 -7.07 2.79 12.97
N ALA A 68 -8.03 1.96 12.55
CA ALA A 68 -8.49 0.78 13.30
C ALA A 68 -7.35 -0.18 13.68
N ILE A 69 -6.33 -0.34 12.81
CA ILE A 69 -5.18 -1.21 13.08
C ILE A 69 -4.31 -0.64 14.19
N CYS A 70 -4.00 0.67 14.14
CA CYS A 70 -3.20 1.31 15.18
C CYS A 70 -3.90 1.42 16.53
N ALA A 71 -5.22 1.43 16.54
CA ALA A 71 -6.05 1.49 17.74
C ALA A 71 -6.37 0.11 18.34
N ASP A 72 -6.10 -0.99 17.62
CA ASP A 72 -6.40 -2.35 18.10
C ASP A 72 -5.37 -2.82 19.14
N PRO A 73 -5.74 -2.97 20.42
CA PRO A 73 -4.83 -3.38 21.49
C PRO A 73 -4.33 -4.83 21.38
N ARG A 74 -4.91 -5.62 20.47
CA ARG A 74 -4.50 -7.01 20.22
C ARG A 74 -3.28 -7.09 19.29
N ARG A 75 -2.87 -5.97 18.70
CA ARG A 75 -1.70 -5.91 17.83
C ARG A 75 -0.41 -5.88 18.63
N ASP A 76 0.58 -6.62 18.15
CA ASP A 76 1.91 -6.60 18.72
C ASP A 76 2.66 -5.33 18.28
N PRO A 77 2.93 -4.37 19.19
CA PRO A 77 3.63 -3.15 18.83
C PRO A 77 5.13 -3.35 18.56
N SER A 78 5.69 -4.50 18.91
CA SER A 78 7.08 -4.83 18.66
C SER A 78 7.36 -5.27 17.21
N LEU A 79 6.31 -5.63 16.47
CA LEU A 79 6.37 -6.04 15.07
C LEU A 79 5.89 -4.92 14.16
N LEU A 80 6.75 -4.42 13.29
CA LEU A 80 6.43 -3.36 12.34
C LEU A 80 6.60 -3.84 10.90
N CYS A 81 5.52 -3.82 10.11
CA CYS A 81 5.56 -4.09 8.68
C CYS A 81 5.54 -2.79 7.88
N VAL A 82 6.55 -2.55 7.07
CA VAL A 82 6.65 -1.40 6.18
C VAL A 82 6.17 -1.80 4.79
N VAL A 83 5.20 -1.05 4.24
CA VAL A 83 4.60 -1.28 2.93
C VAL A 83 4.68 -0.02 2.06
N GLU A 84 4.63 -0.19 0.74
CA GLU A 84 4.68 0.95 -0.18
C GLU A 84 3.41 1.79 -0.12
N ASN A 85 2.23 1.13 -0.20
CA ASN A 85 0.95 1.78 -0.34
C ASN A 85 -0.14 1.15 0.52
N VAL A 86 -1.27 1.84 0.67
CA VAL A 86 -2.44 1.33 1.40
C VAL A 86 -3.00 0.02 0.80
N PRO A 87 -3.10 -0.15 -0.53
CA PRO A 87 -3.52 -1.44 -1.11
C PRO A 87 -2.67 -2.63 -0.67
N ASP A 88 -1.35 -2.46 -0.51
CA ASP A 88 -0.44 -3.52 -0.07
C ASP A 88 -0.73 -3.93 1.37
N LEU A 89 -0.91 -2.93 2.25
CA LEU A 89 -1.37 -3.15 3.61
C LEU A 89 -2.68 -3.94 3.65
N LEU A 90 -3.68 -3.52 2.87
CA LEU A 90 -4.98 -4.20 2.82
C LEU A 90 -4.87 -5.63 2.28
N ALA A 91 -3.94 -5.87 1.35
CA ALA A 91 -3.69 -7.21 0.84
C ALA A 91 -3.13 -8.13 1.94
N LEU A 92 -2.16 -7.66 2.73
CA LEU A 92 -1.61 -8.39 3.87
C LEU A 92 -2.65 -8.63 4.98
N GLU A 93 -3.43 -7.61 5.34
CA GLU A 93 -4.48 -7.70 6.36
C GLU A 93 -5.55 -8.76 6.03
N ARG A 94 -5.95 -8.85 4.76
CA ARG A 94 -6.91 -9.90 4.32
C ARG A 94 -6.45 -11.31 4.59
N THR A 95 -5.14 -11.55 4.66
CA THR A 95 -4.59 -12.88 4.98
C THR A 95 -4.68 -13.22 6.46
N SER A 96 -4.82 -12.22 7.34
CA SER A 96 -4.73 -12.35 8.79
C SER A 96 -3.42 -13.01 9.30
N ALA A 97 -2.39 -13.05 8.46
CA ALA A 97 -1.12 -13.71 8.76
C ALA A 97 -0.20 -12.84 9.63
N PHE A 98 -0.39 -11.52 9.63
CA PHE A 98 0.45 -10.59 10.38
C PHE A 98 -0.31 -9.99 11.56
N ARG A 99 0.30 -10.03 12.74
CA ARG A 99 -0.30 -9.55 14.01
C ARG A 99 0.30 -8.24 14.52
N GLY A 100 1.29 -7.71 13.84
CA GLY A 100 1.95 -6.44 14.18
C GLY A 100 1.21 -5.20 13.68
N THR A 101 1.91 -4.09 13.70
CA THR A 101 1.47 -2.79 13.18
C THR A 101 2.10 -2.52 11.82
N TYR A 102 1.54 -1.56 11.07
CA TYR A 102 2.04 -1.23 9.73
C TYR A 102 2.61 0.19 9.68
N HIS A 103 3.40 0.44 8.65
CA HIS A 103 3.81 1.77 8.23
C HIS A 103 3.74 1.88 6.71
N VAL A 104 2.98 2.87 6.21
CA VAL A 104 2.76 3.11 4.79
C VAL A 104 3.68 4.23 4.32
N LEU A 105 4.54 3.94 3.34
CA LEU A 105 5.49 4.90 2.78
C LEU A 105 4.83 5.89 1.81
N HIS A 106 3.70 5.56 1.21
CA HIS A 106 3.01 6.27 0.13
C HIS A 106 3.82 6.37 -1.16
N GLY A 107 4.61 5.35 -1.45
CA GLY A 107 5.44 5.23 -2.63
C GLY A 107 6.74 4.49 -2.35
N ARG A 108 7.67 4.63 -3.26
CA ARG A 108 9.01 4.06 -3.20
C ARG A 108 10.02 5.03 -3.84
N LEU A 109 11.29 4.89 -3.54
CA LEU A 109 12.33 5.70 -4.15
C LEU A 109 12.37 5.43 -5.66
N SER A 110 12.29 6.49 -6.44
CA SER A 110 12.36 6.44 -7.90
C SER A 110 13.06 7.69 -8.43
N PRO A 111 14.39 7.71 -8.50
CA PRO A 111 15.14 8.85 -9.01
C PRO A 111 14.74 9.25 -10.43
N ILE A 112 14.38 8.27 -11.25
CA ILE A 112 13.94 8.49 -12.64
C ILE A 112 12.61 9.27 -12.68
N ASN A 113 11.73 9.04 -11.70
CA ASN A 113 10.46 9.74 -11.57
C ASN A 113 10.53 10.94 -10.60
N GLY A 114 11.73 11.31 -10.14
CA GLY A 114 11.95 12.42 -9.23
C GLY A 114 11.45 12.17 -7.79
N VAL A 115 11.20 10.90 -7.42
CA VAL A 115 10.76 10.54 -6.07
C VAL A 115 11.96 10.25 -5.19
N GLY A 116 12.30 11.20 -4.32
CA GLY A 116 13.36 11.08 -3.32
C GLY A 116 12.81 10.73 -1.93
N PRO A 117 13.68 10.66 -0.91
CA PRO A 117 13.27 10.33 0.47
C PRO A 117 12.28 11.34 1.08
N GLY A 118 12.31 12.60 0.65
CA GLY A 118 11.43 13.66 1.17
C GLY A 118 9.97 13.53 0.74
N GLU A 119 9.71 12.87 -0.38
CA GLU A 119 8.37 12.61 -0.91
C GLU A 119 7.69 11.41 -0.24
N LEU A 120 8.46 10.60 0.49
CA LEU A 120 7.96 9.41 1.16
C LEU A 120 7.74 9.66 2.66
N ASN A 121 6.88 8.85 3.27
CA ASN A 121 6.59 8.91 4.70
C ASN A 121 7.74 8.32 5.57
N LEU A 122 8.98 8.60 5.23
CA LEU A 122 10.17 8.07 5.90
C LEU A 122 10.51 8.80 7.21
N ALA A 123 10.26 10.10 7.28
CA ALA A 123 10.49 10.86 8.51
C ALA A 123 9.64 10.35 9.67
N SER A 124 8.36 10.04 9.41
CA SER A 124 7.47 9.42 10.40
C SER A 124 7.91 7.99 10.77
N LEU A 125 8.44 7.21 9.82
CA LEU A 125 9.04 5.90 10.12
C LEU A 125 10.22 6.04 11.08
N GLY A 126 11.14 6.97 10.81
CA GLY A 126 12.28 7.23 11.69
C GLY A 126 11.85 7.61 13.11
N ALA A 127 10.87 8.52 13.24
CA ALA A 127 10.33 8.92 14.55
C ALA A 127 9.71 7.74 15.31
N ARG A 128 8.94 6.88 14.64
CA ARG A 128 8.36 5.66 15.24
C ARG A 128 9.42 4.70 15.73
N LEU A 129 10.44 4.45 14.92
CA LEU A 129 11.52 3.57 15.30
C LEU A 129 12.26 4.06 16.56
N VAL A 130 12.31 5.37 16.80
CA VAL A 130 12.92 5.93 18.04
C VAL A 130 11.99 5.77 19.25
N THR A 131 10.70 5.97 19.07
CA THR A 131 9.72 6.10 20.17
C THR A 131 9.01 4.80 20.53
N GLU A 132 8.93 3.83 19.60
CA GLU A 132 8.20 2.58 19.80
C GLU A 132 9.16 1.40 20.06
N PRO A 133 8.73 0.38 20.84
CA PRO A 133 9.55 -0.76 21.22
C PRO A 133 9.65 -1.80 20.08
N VAL A 134 10.03 -1.36 18.88
CA VAL A 134 10.10 -2.22 17.70
C VAL A 134 11.32 -3.13 17.78
N THR A 135 11.09 -4.45 17.79
CA THR A 135 12.11 -5.50 17.79
C THR A 135 12.29 -6.17 16.43
N GLU A 136 11.25 -6.13 15.57
CA GLU A 136 11.36 -6.62 14.20
C GLU A 136 10.69 -5.64 13.22
N VAL A 137 11.42 -5.33 12.15
CA VAL A 137 10.91 -4.59 11.00
C VAL A 137 10.85 -5.53 9.79
N VAL A 138 9.64 -5.76 9.29
CA VAL A 138 9.38 -6.52 8.07
C VAL A 138 9.26 -5.55 6.89
N LEU A 139 10.17 -5.61 5.94
CA LEU A 139 10.11 -4.82 4.73
C LEU A 139 9.28 -5.56 3.67
N ALA A 140 8.02 -5.16 3.51
CA ALA A 140 7.08 -5.72 2.53
C ALA A 140 6.97 -4.78 1.32
N LEU A 141 8.09 -4.58 0.63
CA LEU A 141 8.24 -3.73 -0.55
C LEU A 141 8.46 -4.59 -1.79
N GLY A 142 8.28 -4.02 -2.98
CA GLY A 142 8.42 -4.70 -4.25
C GLY A 142 9.80 -5.37 -4.43
N ASN A 143 9.84 -6.40 -5.30
CA ASN A 143 11.06 -7.12 -5.67
C ASN A 143 11.60 -6.60 -7.02
N ASP A 144 11.64 -5.29 -7.16
CA ASP A 144 12.20 -4.61 -8.30
C ASP A 144 13.30 -3.62 -7.85
N ILE A 145 13.99 -2.99 -8.80
CA ILE A 145 15.12 -2.10 -8.54
C ILE A 145 14.73 -0.97 -7.57
N GLU A 146 13.54 -0.39 -7.71
CA GLU A 146 13.08 0.72 -6.86
C GLU A 146 12.72 0.23 -5.45
N GLY A 147 12.09 -0.94 -5.33
CA GLY A 147 11.80 -1.58 -4.05
C GLY A 147 13.08 -1.97 -3.30
N GLU A 148 14.07 -2.55 -4.00
CA GLU A 148 15.40 -2.86 -3.44
C GLU A 148 16.13 -1.61 -2.97
N ALA A 149 16.15 -0.55 -3.78
CA ALA A 149 16.75 0.73 -3.40
C ALA A 149 16.08 1.32 -2.15
N THR A 150 14.75 1.19 -2.05
CA THR A 150 13.98 1.67 -0.90
C THR A 150 14.29 0.85 0.36
N CYS A 151 14.35 -0.49 0.23
CA CYS A 151 14.77 -1.37 1.32
C CYS A 151 16.17 -1.03 1.83
N HIS A 152 17.12 -0.86 0.90
CA HIS A 152 18.49 -0.51 1.24
C HIS A 152 18.57 0.84 1.97
N TYR A 153 17.87 1.85 1.45
CA TYR A 153 17.82 3.16 2.09
C TYR A 153 17.26 3.10 3.51
N ILE A 154 16.14 2.40 3.73
CA ILE A 154 15.54 2.25 5.07
C ILE A 154 16.52 1.56 6.02
N ARG A 155 17.18 0.49 5.56
CA ARG A 155 18.15 -0.24 6.36
C ARG A 155 19.33 0.65 6.79
N GLU A 156 19.95 1.34 5.85
CA GLU A 156 21.12 2.17 6.12
C GLU A 156 20.77 3.43 6.94
N SER A 157 19.66 4.09 6.62
CA SER A 157 19.31 5.37 7.26
C SER A 157 18.71 5.24 8.64
N PHE A 158 17.98 4.15 8.92
CA PHE A 158 17.18 4.04 10.15
C PHE A 158 17.49 2.81 11.00
N LEU A 159 18.04 1.74 10.43
CA LEU A 159 18.17 0.44 11.09
C LEU A 159 19.63 0.02 11.33
N ALA A 160 20.59 0.55 10.59
CA ALA A 160 22.00 0.16 10.69
C ALA A 160 22.59 0.35 12.11
N THR A 161 22.15 1.37 12.84
CA THR A 161 22.63 1.68 14.19
C THR A 161 21.76 1.09 15.31
N ARG A 162 20.65 0.44 14.97
CA ARG A 162 19.71 -0.15 15.95
C ARG A 162 20.09 -1.57 16.29
N LEU A 163 21.03 -1.71 17.20
CA LEU A 163 21.45 -3.01 17.72
C LEU A 163 20.26 -3.74 18.37
N GLY A 164 20.00 -4.98 17.91
CA GLY A 164 18.93 -5.84 18.43
C GLY A 164 17.58 -5.73 17.67
N THR A 165 17.41 -4.82 16.72
CA THR A 165 16.23 -4.83 15.86
C THR A 165 16.48 -5.78 14.67
N LYS A 166 15.67 -6.83 14.58
CA LYS A 166 15.69 -7.76 13.45
C LYS A 166 15.06 -7.09 12.22
N VAL A 167 15.72 -7.18 11.09
CA VAL A 167 15.20 -6.71 9.80
C VAL A 167 14.95 -7.91 8.93
N THR A 168 13.71 -8.07 8.52
CA THR A 168 13.28 -9.16 7.65
C THR A 168 12.63 -8.62 6.39
N ARG A 169 12.46 -9.47 5.41
CA ARG A 169 11.78 -9.17 4.17
C ARG A 169 10.74 -10.25 3.89
N ILE A 170 9.64 -9.88 3.23
CA ILE A 170 8.69 -10.90 2.76
C ILE A 170 9.40 -11.82 1.78
N GLY A 171 9.08 -13.13 1.87
CA GLY A 171 9.66 -14.11 0.95
C GLY A 171 9.15 -13.90 -0.47
N PHE A 172 10.06 -13.93 -1.43
CA PHE A 172 9.74 -13.94 -2.85
C PHE A 172 9.82 -15.37 -3.37
N GLY A 173 8.92 -15.73 -4.27
CA GLY A 173 8.89 -17.07 -4.80
C GLY A 173 7.75 -17.32 -5.76
N LEU A 174 7.61 -18.57 -6.17
CA LEU A 174 6.57 -19.01 -7.07
C LEU A 174 5.18 -18.84 -6.44
N PRO A 175 4.21 -18.28 -7.17
CA PRO A 175 2.83 -18.26 -6.72
C PRO A 175 2.29 -19.69 -6.52
N SER A 176 1.49 -19.90 -5.49
CA SER A 176 0.86 -21.19 -5.23
C SER A 176 0.04 -21.65 -6.44
N GLY A 177 0.29 -22.87 -6.89
CA GLY A 177 -0.39 -23.46 -8.06
C GLY A 177 0.21 -23.12 -9.41
N SER A 178 1.29 -22.31 -9.48
CA SER A 178 2.00 -22.10 -10.74
C SER A 178 3.08 -23.16 -10.95
N GLY A 179 3.25 -23.59 -12.23
CA GLY A 179 4.37 -24.47 -12.61
C GLY A 179 5.65 -23.68 -12.90
N LEU A 180 6.81 -24.32 -12.72
CA LEU A 180 8.13 -23.71 -12.97
C LEU A 180 8.26 -23.15 -14.39
N THR A 181 7.62 -23.79 -15.38
CA THR A 181 7.67 -23.43 -16.79
C THR A 181 6.96 -22.10 -17.13
N PHE A 182 6.13 -21.58 -16.23
CA PHE A 182 5.38 -20.34 -16.41
C PHE A 182 5.99 -19.15 -15.65
N ALA A 183 7.02 -19.39 -14.86
CA ALA A 183 7.71 -18.36 -14.12
C ALA A 183 8.82 -17.72 -14.97
N ASP A 184 8.98 -16.41 -14.83
CA ASP A 184 10.11 -15.68 -15.41
C ASP A 184 11.43 -16.00 -14.67
N ALA A 185 12.55 -15.66 -15.31
CA ALA A 185 13.89 -15.98 -14.80
C ALA A 185 14.19 -15.35 -13.44
N GLU A 186 13.66 -14.15 -13.16
CA GLU A 186 13.90 -13.45 -11.90
C GLU A 186 13.12 -14.11 -10.75
N THR A 187 11.85 -14.48 -11.00
CA THR A 187 11.02 -15.25 -10.06
C THR A 187 11.69 -16.59 -9.72
N LEU A 188 12.23 -17.30 -10.72
CA LEU A 188 12.94 -18.57 -10.48
C LEU A 188 14.23 -18.36 -9.67
N ARG A 189 15.00 -17.32 -9.94
CA ARG A 189 16.21 -16.98 -9.18
C ARG A 189 15.85 -16.69 -7.72
N SER A 190 14.90 -15.79 -7.47
CA SER A 190 14.44 -15.44 -6.11
C SER A 190 13.92 -16.65 -5.35
N SER A 191 13.21 -17.56 -6.03
CA SER A 191 12.72 -18.81 -5.42
C SER A 191 13.87 -19.75 -5.03
N MET A 192 14.91 -19.85 -5.85
CA MET A 192 16.09 -20.66 -5.55
C MET A 192 16.93 -20.08 -4.42
N GLU A 193 17.08 -18.75 -4.37
CA GLU A 193 17.78 -18.06 -3.29
C GLU A 193 17.01 -18.19 -1.96
N GLY A 194 15.69 -18.04 -2.00
CA GLY A 194 14.79 -18.17 -0.86
C GLY A 194 14.40 -19.61 -0.49
N ARG A 195 15.02 -20.64 -1.07
CA ARG A 195 14.70 -22.05 -0.80
C ARG A 195 14.81 -22.40 0.68
N ARG A 196 13.91 -23.24 1.15
CA ARG A 196 13.85 -23.72 2.54
C ARG A 196 14.17 -25.21 2.61
N ASP A 197 14.69 -25.66 3.75
CA ASP A 197 14.90 -27.07 4.01
C ASP A 197 13.54 -27.79 4.11
N VAL A 198 13.45 -28.94 3.46
CA VAL A 198 12.29 -29.82 3.52
C VAL A 198 12.51 -30.78 4.67
N GLY A 199 12.08 -30.45 5.85
CA GLY A 199 12.26 -31.29 7.04
C GLY A 199 12.59 -30.52 8.32
N ALA A 200 12.47 -29.17 8.25
CA ALA A 200 12.54 -28.33 9.45
C ALA A 200 11.14 -28.03 9.99
#